data_d5b6dd9c1ecf7f8cedee3fa520cf97eb
#
_entry.id   d5b6dd9c1ecf7f8cedee3fa520cf97eb
#
_cell.length_a   1.000
_cell.length_b   1.000
_cell.length_c   1.000
_cell.angle_alpha   90.00
_cell.angle_beta   90.00
_cell.angle_gamma   90.00
#
_symmetry.space_group_name_H-M   'P 1'
#
loop_
_entity.id
_entity.type
_entity.pdbx_description
1 polymer ?
#
loop_
_entity_poly.entity_id
_entity_poly.type
_entity_poly.pdbx_seq_one_letter_code
_entity_poly.pdbx_strand_id
1 'polypeptide(L)'
;MAEQAQDDVFVDDITLPAADGYPLAATLFLPRGAKRNAVLINSATAVHRKLYRGFAGYLAKRGCAVLTYDYRGTGDSRQQALTGYNQPKSLVGFKASMSDWAAQDITAAVAWMRQRYHGMPFAYVGHSFGGQALGLLPNNTEISRALLIAAQAGYWKLITSPERYRVYALLNFIGLPLTRALGYMPGKAGLGMDLPKDAFLQWVSWVMSPRYLFDSKLEALQNFPNYKGALRALCLSDDPWATRPAVELLCSGFTSIKPEIITVTPADTGVTSIGHMGFFRAEHRDTLWRGAAEWIQAEE
;
A
#
# COMPACT_ATOMS: atom_id res chain seq x y z
N MET A 1 -20.57 18.69 19.27
CA MET A 1 -19.24 19.24 18.83
C MET A 1 -18.45 18.29 17.89
N ALA A 2 -19.09 17.27 17.31
CA ALA A 2 -18.44 16.35 16.34
C ALA A 2 -18.64 16.76 14.86
N GLU A 3 -19.53 17.69 14.57
CA GLU A 3 -19.95 18.04 13.18
C GLU A 3 -19.10 19.15 12.55
N GLN A 4 -18.41 19.97 13.32
CA GLN A 4 -17.56 21.07 12.80
C GLN A 4 -16.19 20.64 12.28
N ALA A 5 -15.76 19.37 12.47
CA ALA A 5 -14.45 18.88 12.04
C ALA A 5 -14.41 18.42 10.56
N GLN A 6 -15.54 18.36 9.86
CA GLN A 6 -15.64 17.91 8.47
C GLN A 6 -15.45 19.05 7.46
N ASP A 7 -15.52 20.31 7.90
CA ASP A 7 -15.51 21.49 7.03
C ASP A 7 -14.15 21.91 6.46
N ASP A 8 -13.04 21.35 6.92
CA ASP A 8 -11.70 21.82 6.55
C ASP A 8 -11.06 21.11 5.33
N VAL A 9 -11.70 20.08 4.78
CA VAL A 9 -11.16 19.26 3.69
C VAL A 9 -12.23 18.96 2.66
N PHE A 10 -11.93 19.20 1.39
CA PHE A 10 -12.75 18.68 0.29
C PHE A 10 -12.42 17.21 0.06
N VAL A 11 -13.44 16.38 -0.04
CA VAL A 11 -13.30 14.94 -0.32
C VAL A 11 -14.13 14.63 -1.56
N ASP A 12 -13.48 14.09 -2.59
CA ASP A 12 -14.10 13.80 -3.87
C ASP A 12 -13.76 12.37 -4.29
N ASP A 13 -14.78 11.57 -4.57
CA ASP A 13 -14.61 10.24 -5.14
C ASP A 13 -14.52 10.35 -6.67
N ILE A 14 -13.42 9.91 -7.22
CA ILE A 14 -13.08 10.04 -8.63
C ILE A 14 -12.77 8.67 -9.25
N THR A 15 -12.83 8.61 -10.57
CA THR A 15 -12.28 7.50 -11.34
C THR A 15 -10.91 7.87 -11.87
N LEU A 16 -9.90 7.07 -11.52
CA LEU A 16 -8.53 7.20 -11.99
C LEU A 16 -8.27 6.16 -13.09
N PRO A 17 -7.89 6.55 -14.31
CA PRO A 17 -7.50 5.58 -15.33
C PRO A 17 -6.13 4.99 -15.01
N ALA A 18 -6.01 3.66 -14.97
CA ALA A 18 -4.73 2.96 -14.94
C ALA A 18 -3.99 3.12 -16.29
N ALA A 19 -2.74 2.66 -16.38
CA ALA A 19 -1.91 2.86 -17.58
C ALA A 19 -2.50 2.22 -18.85
N ASP A 20 -3.27 1.15 -18.68
CA ASP A 20 -4.01 0.45 -19.75
C ASP A 20 -5.47 0.91 -19.89
N GLY A 21 -5.85 1.99 -19.19
CA GLY A 21 -7.21 2.54 -19.22
C GLY A 21 -8.20 1.88 -18.26
N TYR A 22 -7.78 0.88 -17.46
CA TYR A 22 -8.68 0.27 -16.47
C TYR A 22 -9.12 1.31 -15.42
N PRO A 23 -10.45 1.43 -15.14
CA PRO A 23 -10.94 2.44 -14.19
C PRO A 23 -10.70 2.01 -12.75
N LEU A 24 -9.96 2.82 -12.01
CA LEU A 24 -9.71 2.63 -10.59
C LEU A 24 -10.59 3.58 -9.77
N ALA A 25 -11.26 3.05 -8.76
CA ALA A 25 -11.98 3.86 -7.78
C ALA A 25 -10.98 4.54 -6.86
N ALA A 26 -11.02 5.86 -6.79
CA ALA A 26 -10.11 6.67 -6.00
C ALA A 26 -10.86 7.73 -5.20
N THR A 27 -10.24 8.21 -4.13
CA THR A 27 -10.74 9.31 -3.31
C THR A 27 -9.64 10.36 -3.19
N LEU A 28 -9.95 11.59 -3.56
CA LEU A 28 -9.08 12.74 -3.47
C LEU A 28 -9.46 13.59 -2.26
N PHE A 29 -8.49 13.89 -1.42
CA PHE A 29 -8.63 14.76 -0.25
C PHE A 29 -7.85 16.03 -0.50
N LEU A 30 -8.51 17.19 -0.45
CA LEU A 30 -7.90 18.47 -0.75
C LEU A 30 -8.03 19.43 0.44
N PRO A 31 -6.97 20.17 0.78
CA PRO A 31 -7.07 21.27 1.75
C PRO A 31 -7.95 22.39 1.17
N ARG A 32 -8.68 23.11 2.02
CA ARG A 32 -9.37 24.34 1.59
C ARG A 32 -8.42 25.49 1.29
N GLY A 33 -7.25 25.49 1.90
CA GLY A 33 -6.20 26.48 1.68
C GLY A 33 -5.17 26.10 0.64
N ALA A 34 -4.01 26.74 0.70
CA ALA A 34 -2.89 26.47 -0.21
C ALA A 34 -2.41 25.02 -0.07
N LYS A 35 -2.14 24.39 -1.23
CA LYS A 35 -1.52 23.07 -1.30
C LYS A 35 0.00 23.22 -1.23
N ARG A 36 0.64 22.44 -0.35
CA ARG A 36 2.10 22.46 -0.14
C ARG A 36 2.77 21.20 -0.68
N ASN A 37 2.13 20.03 -0.53
CA ASN A 37 2.64 18.74 -0.94
C ASN A 37 1.55 17.93 -1.63
N ALA A 38 1.96 17.06 -2.54
CA ALA A 38 1.12 16.00 -3.07
C ALA A 38 1.50 14.67 -2.39
N VAL A 39 0.51 13.86 -2.03
CA VAL A 39 0.72 12.57 -1.33
C VAL A 39 -0.12 11.48 -1.98
N LEU A 40 0.52 10.37 -2.35
CA LEU A 40 -0.16 9.17 -2.82
C LEU A 40 -0.09 8.09 -1.73
N ILE A 41 -1.24 7.56 -1.31
CA ILE A 41 -1.31 6.46 -0.33
C ILE A 41 -1.66 5.17 -1.06
N ASN A 42 -0.79 4.17 -0.92
CA ASN A 42 -0.88 2.87 -1.58
C ASN A 42 -1.23 1.78 -0.57
N SER A 43 -2.27 1.03 -0.88
CA SER A 43 -2.90 0.09 0.03
C SER A 43 -2.09 -1.19 0.26
N ALA A 44 -2.31 -1.84 1.39
CA ALA A 44 -1.88 -3.21 1.62
C ALA A 44 -2.69 -4.19 0.77
N THR A 45 -2.18 -5.43 0.62
CA THR A 45 -2.90 -6.52 -0.04
C THR A 45 -4.25 -6.77 0.63
N ALA A 46 -5.31 -6.87 -0.15
CA ALA A 46 -6.68 -7.12 0.31
C ALA A 46 -7.23 -6.07 1.31
N VAL A 47 -6.76 -4.84 1.23
CA VAL A 47 -7.22 -3.73 2.08
C VAL A 47 -7.85 -2.63 1.24
N HIS A 48 -9.07 -2.25 1.62
CA HIS A 48 -9.83 -1.19 0.96
C HIS A 48 -9.24 0.20 1.25
N ARG A 49 -9.20 1.08 0.23
CA ARG A 49 -8.73 2.47 0.37
C ARG A 49 -9.37 3.24 1.53
N LYS A 50 -10.58 2.89 1.92
CA LYS A 50 -11.31 3.53 3.02
C LYS A 50 -10.62 3.43 4.38
N LEU A 51 -9.74 2.43 4.57
CA LEU A 51 -8.92 2.33 5.79
C LEU A 51 -8.07 3.59 6.00
N TYR A 52 -7.56 4.15 4.91
CA TYR A 52 -6.62 5.27 4.94
C TYR A 52 -7.29 6.64 5.04
N ARG A 53 -8.64 6.70 5.01
CA ARG A 53 -9.42 7.94 4.98
C ARG A 53 -9.09 8.89 6.14
N GLY A 54 -8.92 8.35 7.36
CA GLY A 54 -8.58 9.15 8.53
C GLY A 54 -7.23 9.85 8.39
N PHE A 55 -6.21 9.10 7.99
CA PHE A 55 -4.86 9.62 7.80
C PHE A 55 -4.78 10.56 6.58
N ALA A 56 -5.46 10.23 5.48
CA ALA A 56 -5.54 11.11 4.31
C ALA A 56 -6.18 12.47 4.64
N GLY A 57 -7.30 12.46 5.37
CA GLY A 57 -7.95 13.68 5.84
C GLY A 57 -7.06 14.50 6.81
N TYR A 58 -6.30 13.81 7.66
CA TYR A 58 -5.34 14.45 8.56
C TYR A 58 -4.21 15.15 7.81
N LEU A 59 -3.65 14.53 6.77
CA LEU A 59 -2.65 15.14 5.90
C LEU A 59 -3.24 16.31 5.09
N ALA A 60 -4.47 16.17 4.60
CA ALA A 60 -5.15 17.23 3.85
C ALA A 60 -5.38 18.47 4.72
N LYS A 61 -5.78 18.32 5.98
CA LYS A 61 -5.87 19.46 6.94
C LYS A 61 -4.56 20.19 7.14
N ARG A 62 -3.42 19.54 6.86
CA ARG A 62 -2.06 20.12 6.93
C ARG A 62 -1.55 20.64 5.60
N GLY A 63 -2.41 20.78 4.60
CA GLY A 63 -2.06 21.36 3.30
C GLY A 63 -1.57 20.34 2.26
N CYS A 64 -1.77 19.04 2.47
CA CYS A 64 -1.46 18.03 1.46
C CYS A 64 -2.64 17.79 0.52
N ALA A 65 -2.40 17.68 -0.79
CA ALA A 65 -3.34 17.04 -1.70
C ALA A 65 -3.09 15.52 -1.67
N VAL A 66 -4.07 14.74 -1.20
CA VAL A 66 -3.88 13.31 -0.94
C VAL A 66 -4.79 12.47 -1.81
N LEU A 67 -4.22 11.46 -2.49
CA LEU A 67 -4.96 10.47 -3.25
C LEU A 67 -4.87 9.10 -2.57
N THR A 68 -6.02 8.42 -2.44
CA THR A 68 -6.15 7.00 -2.10
C THR A 68 -6.95 6.30 -3.17
N TYR A 69 -6.70 5.03 -3.43
CA TYR A 69 -7.42 4.28 -4.45
C TYR A 69 -7.37 2.78 -4.17
N ASP A 70 -8.26 2.04 -4.80
CA ASP A 70 -8.26 0.57 -4.78
C ASP A 70 -7.59 0.05 -6.05
N TYR A 71 -6.75 -0.98 -5.92
CA TYR A 71 -6.17 -1.66 -7.06
C TYR A 71 -7.24 -2.38 -7.89
N ARG A 72 -6.97 -2.62 -9.18
CA ARG A 72 -7.86 -3.38 -10.06
C ARG A 72 -8.28 -4.71 -9.44
N GLY A 73 -9.55 -5.01 -9.54
CA GLY A 73 -10.13 -6.24 -8.99
C GLY A 73 -10.28 -6.25 -7.46
N THR A 74 -10.00 -5.14 -6.77
CA THR A 74 -10.20 -4.99 -5.31
C THR A 74 -11.14 -3.83 -4.98
N GLY A 75 -11.73 -3.83 -3.80
CA GLY A 75 -12.56 -2.74 -3.29
C GLY A 75 -13.61 -2.28 -4.28
N ASP A 76 -13.77 -0.96 -4.43
CA ASP A 76 -14.71 -0.36 -5.36
C ASP A 76 -14.21 -0.39 -6.82
N SER A 77 -12.89 -0.58 -7.06
CA SER A 77 -12.32 -0.82 -8.41
C SER A 77 -12.80 -2.14 -9.02
N ARG A 78 -13.23 -3.10 -8.20
CA ARG A 78 -13.87 -4.32 -8.65
C ARG A 78 -15.23 -4.06 -9.30
N GLN A 79 -16.04 -3.17 -8.74
CA GLN A 79 -17.38 -2.87 -9.26
C GLN A 79 -17.34 -2.13 -10.60
N GLN A 80 -16.37 -1.25 -10.79
CA GLN A 80 -16.21 -0.53 -12.06
C GLN A 80 -15.79 -1.47 -13.21
N ALA A 81 -15.00 -2.51 -12.92
CA ALA A 81 -14.69 -3.56 -13.89
C ALA A 81 -15.92 -4.35 -14.32
N LEU A 82 -16.87 -4.53 -13.42
CA LEU A 82 -18.08 -5.34 -13.67
C LEU A 82 -19.13 -4.59 -14.48
N THR A 83 -19.12 -3.27 -14.53
CA THR A 83 -20.07 -2.48 -15.36
C THR A 83 -19.75 -2.52 -16.85
N GLY A 84 -18.52 -2.83 -17.25
CA GLY A 84 -18.10 -3.02 -18.65
C GLY A 84 -18.04 -4.48 -19.12
N TYR A 85 -18.00 -5.42 -18.19
CA TYR A 85 -18.04 -6.86 -18.45
C TYR A 85 -19.35 -7.41 -17.92
N ASN A 86 -20.15 -8.04 -18.74
CA ASN A 86 -21.42 -8.71 -18.40
C ASN A 86 -21.30 -9.86 -17.38
N GLN A 87 -20.41 -9.74 -16.39
CA GLN A 87 -20.15 -10.75 -15.40
C GLN A 87 -20.65 -10.31 -14.02
N PRO A 88 -21.55 -11.07 -13.40
CA PRO A 88 -22.09 -10.72 -12.10
C PRO A 88 -21.07 -10.99 -11.00
N LYS A 89 -20.69 -9.95 -10.26
CA LYS A 89 -20.12 -9.99 -8.89
C LYS A 89 -18.94 -10.93 -8.59
N SER A 90 -18.33 -11.60 -9.57
CA SER A 90 -17.29 -12.61 -9.39
C SER A 90 -15.96 -12.17 -10.03
N LEU A 91 -14.83 -12.53 -9.39
CA LEU A 91 -13.48 -12.38 -9.97
C LEU A 91 -13.06 -13.57 -10.85
N VAL A 92 -13.96 -14.51 -11.14
CA VAL A 92 -13.68 -15.67 -12.01
C VAL A 92 -13.28 -15.18 -13.40
N GLY A 93 -12.09 -15.59 -13.85
CA GLY A 93 -11.56 -15.16 -15.14
C GLY A 93 -10.93 -13.76 -15.19
N PHE A 94 -11.06 -12.97 -14.13
CA PHE A 94 -10.44 -11.65 -14.04
C PHE A 94 -8.92 -11.81 -13.93
N LYS A 95 -8.19 -11.13 -14.83
CA LYS A 95 -6.73 -11.20 -14.91
C LYS A 95 -6.10 -9.97 -14.25
N ALA A 96 -5.45 -10.19 -13.13
CA ALA A 96 -4.61 -9.21 -12.46
C ALA A 96 -3.64 -9.92 -11.53
N SER A 97 -2.38 -9.54 -11.59
CA SER A 97 -1.31 -9.95 -10.69
C SER A 97 -0.91 -8.78 -9.77
N MET A 98 -0.12 -9.04 -8.74
CA MET A 98 0.47 -7.96 -7.93
C MET A 98 1.46 -7.11 -8.76
N SER A 99 2.13 -7.72 -9.74
CA SER A 99 2.97 -7.00 -10.70
C SER A 99 2.16 -6.04 -11.57
N ASP A 100 0.91 -6.41 -11.95
CA ASP A 100 0.03 -5.50 -12.71
C ASP A 100 -0.41 -4.34 -11.85
N TRP A 101 -0.67 -4.55 -10.54
CA TRP A 101 -0.96 -3.45 -9.62
C TRP A 101 0.18 -2.44 -9.58
N ALA A 102 1.44 -2.90 -9.54
CA ALA A 102 2.59 -2.00 -9.58
C ALA A 102 2.73 -1.31 -10.96
N ALA A 103 2.77 -2.09 -12.04
CA ALA A 103 3.10 -1.61 -13.38
C ALA A 103 1.98 -0.76 -14.01
N GLN A 104 0.73 -1.04 -13.70
CA GLN A 104 -0.41 -0.40 -14.35
C GLN A 104 -1.13 0.60 -13.42
N ASP A 105 -1.45 0.18 -12.19
CA ASP A 105 -2.30 0.98 -11.30
C ASP A 105 -1.50 2.04 -10.55
N ILE A 106 -0.44 1.62 -9.84
CA ILE A 106 0.38 2.54 -9.02
C ILE A 106 1.17 3.48 -9.94
N THR A 107 1.75 2.97 -11.02
CA THR A 107 2.48 3.78 -12.02
C THR A 107 1.59 4.89 -12.58
N ALA A 108 0.33 4.58 -12.94
CA ALA A 108 -0.61 5.59 -13.41
C ALA A 108 -1.02 6.58 -12.31
N ALA A 109 -1.22 6.11 -11.08
CA ALA A 109 -1.53 6.99 -9.94
C ALA A 109 -0.39 7.99 -9.65
N VAL A 110 0.87 7.55 -9.73
CA VAL A 110 2.05 8.42 -9.62
C VAL A 110 2.04 9.46 -10.74
N ALA A 111 1.89 9.02 -12.00
CA ALA A 111 1.87 9.93 -13.16
C ALA A 111 0.72 10.95 -13.07
N TRP A 112 -0.49 10.51 -12.66
CA TRP A 112 -1.64 11.39 -12.49
C TRP A 112 -1.40 12.46 -11.41
N MET A 113 -0.83 12.06 -10.27
CA MET A 113 -0.51 12.99 -9.18
C MET A 113 0.56 13.99 -9.62
N ARG A 114 1.61 13.55 -10.32
CA ARG A 114 2.67 14.41 -10.83
C ARG A 114 2.17 15.41 -11.87
N GLN A 115 1.31 14.98 -12.78
CA GLN A 115 0.69 15.86 -13.76
C GLN A 115 -0.20 16.91 -13.10
N ARG A 116 -1.05 16.49 -12.16
CA ARG A 116 -2.04 17.37 -11.52
C ARG A 116 -1.42 18.36 -10.52
N TYR A 117 -0.33 17.97 -9.88
CA TYR A 117 0.37 18.77 -8.87
C TYR A 117 1.82 19.01 -9.27
N HIS A 118 2.00 19.39 -10.55
CA HIS A 118 3.31 19.69 -11.08
C HIS A 118 4.05 20.74 -10.24
N GLY A 119 5.35 20.54 -10.00
CA GLY A 119 6.21 21.44 -9.24
C GLY A 119 6.05 21.34 -7.71
N MET A 120 5.08 20.55 -7.18
CA MET A 120 4.98 20.32 -5.75
C MET A 120 5.87 19.16 -5.31
N PRO A 121 6.44 19.21 -4.08
CA PRO A 121 7.03 18.04 -3.45
C PRO A 121 6.02 16.87 -3.44
N PHE A 122 6.49 15.69 -3.84
CA PHE A 122 5.62 14.52 -4.01
C PHE A 122 6.07 13.37 -3.11
N ALA A 123 5.21 13.01 -2.17
CA ALA A 123 5.45 11.93 -1.23
C ALA A 123 4.61 10.69 -1.56
N TYR A 124 5.21 9.55 -1.38
CA TYR A 124 4.63 8.22 -1.51
C TYR A 124 4.48 7.60 -0.11
N VAL A 125 3.28 7.21 0.26
CA VAL A 125 3.03 6.42 1.46
C VAL A 125 2.63 5.02 1.03
N GLY A 126 3.39 4.02 1.44
CA GLY A 126 3.13 2.62 1.09
C GLY A 126 2.89 1.77 2.32
N HIS A 127 1.71 1.15 2.44
CA HIS A 127 1.40 0.19 3.49
C HIS A 127 1.61 -1.23 2.97
N SER A 128 2.44 -2.02 3.67
CA SER A 128 2.65 -3.43 3.33
C SER A 128 3.03 -3.60 1.84
N PHE A 129 2.18 -4.27 1.02
CA PHE A 129 2.40 -4.39 -0.42
C PHE A 129 2.57 -3.03 -1.11
N GLY A 130 1.79 -2.01 -0.74
CA GLY A 130 1.95 -0.67 -1.30
C GLY A 130 3.36 -0.12 -1.10
N GLY A 131 4.04 -0.48 -0.01
CA GLY A 131 5.44 -0.13 0.20
C GLY A 131 6.42 -1.00 -0.60
N GLN A 132 6.13 -2.28 -0.75
CA GLN A 132 6.92 -3.21 -1.57
C GLN A 132 6.94 -2.78 -3.04
N ALA A 133 5.80 -2.30 -3.52
CA ALA A 133 5.62 -1.91 -4.91
C ALA A 133 6.49 -0.72 -5.35
N LEU A 134 6.92 0.16 -4.44
CA LEU A 134 7.76 1.32 -4.77
C LEU A 134 8.97 0.94 -5.64
N GLY A 135 9.64 -0.15 -5.29
CA GLY A 135 10.82 -0.62 -6.02
C GLY A 135 10.48 -1.29 -7.37
N LEU A 136 9.21 -1.58 -7.64
CA LEU A 136 8.77 -2.17 -8.90
C LEU A 136 8.32 -1.09 -9.92
N LEU A 137 8.16 0.17 -9.51
CA LEU A 137 7.63 1.22 -10.36
C LEU A 137 8.69 1.74 -11.35
N PRO A 138 8.39 1.80 -12.65
CA PRO A 138 9.31 2.38 -13.63
C PRO A 138 9.49 3.89 -13.46
N ASN A 139 8.55 4.57 -12.82
CA ASN A 139 8.54 6.00 -12.55
C ASN A 139 8.78 6.37 -11.08
N ASN A 140 9.44 5.49 -10.30
CA ASN A 140 9.72 5.77 -8.89
C ASN A 140 10.67 6.97 -8.69
N THR A 141 11.44 7.35 -9.71
CA THR A 141 12.30 8.55 -9.70
C THR A 141 11.53 9.86 -9.60
N GLU A 142 10.22 9.84 -9.88
CA GLU A 142 9.36 11.01 -9.75
C GLU A 142 8.96 11.29 -8.29
N ILE A 143 9.26 10.37 -7.37
CA ILE A 143 8.87 10.42 -5.95
C ILE A 143 10.04 10.94 -5.14
N SER A 144 9.89 12.12 -4.52
CA SER A 144 10.94 12.74 -3.71
C SER A 144 11.10 12.09 -2.34
N ARG A 145 10.00 11.62 -1.72
CA ARG A 145 10.00 10.98 -0.40
C ARG A 145 9.09 9.77 -0.38
N ALA A 146 9.51 8.70 0.28
CA ALA A 146 8.70 7.49 0.47
C ALA A 146 8.66 7.08 1.95
N LEU A 147 7.46 7.05 2.52
CA LEU A 147 7.18 6.53 3.85
C LEU A 147 6.57 5.13 3.73
N LEU A 148 7.33 4.12 4.11
CA LEU A 148 6.89 2.74 4.10
C LEU A 148 6.43 2.34 5.49
N ILE A 149 5.19 1.87 5.61
CA ILE A 149 4.56 1.50 6.88
C ILE A 149 4.29 0.01 6.85
N ALA A 150 4.88 -0.75 7.79
CA ALA A 150 4.73 -2.20 7.86
C ALA A 150 4.99 -2.89 6.50
N ALA A 151 5.90 -2.33 5.69
CA ALA A 151 6.28 -2.88 4.39
C ALA A 151 7.52 -3.77 4.54
N GLN A 152 7.43 -5.00 4.02
CA GLN A 152 8.41 -6.05 4.30
C GLN A 152 8.60 -6.99 3.11
N ALA A 153 9.73 -7.69 3.05
CA ALA A 153 9.88 -8.90 2.27
C ALA A 153 9.20 -10.04 3.05
N GLY A 154 7.98 -10.38 2.65
CA GLY A 154 7.05 -11.22 3.41
C GLY A 154 7.36 -12.72 3.37
N TYR A 155 8.63 -13.14 3.35
CA TYR A 155 9.01 -14.56 3.44
C TYR A 155 8.47 -15.18 4.73
N TRP A 156 7.74 -16.28 4.63
CA TRP A 156 7.02 -16.86 5.76
C TRP A 156 7.88 -17.18 6.98
N LYS A 157 9.17 -17.53 6.78
CA LYS A 157 10.08 -17.81 7.91
C LYS A 157 10.58 -16.56 8.63
N LEU A 158 10.43 -15.38 8.04
CA LEU A 158 10.70 -14.10 8.69
C LEU A 158 9.51 -13.58 9.52
N ILE A 159 8.33 -14.17 9.36
CA ILE A 159 7.16 -13.91 10.20
C ILE A 159 7.40 -14.51 11.60
N THR A 160 6.94 -13.85 12.67
CA THR A 160 7.12 -14.36 14.03
C THR A 160 6.32 -15.64 14.29
N SER A 161 6.83 -16.49 15.20
CA SER A 161 6.08 -17.65 15.70
C SER A 161 5.03 -17.17 16.73
N PRO A 162 3.82 -17.77 16.80
CA PRO A 162 3.31 -18.89 15.98
C PRO A 162 2.70 -18.47 14.64
N GLU A 163 2.58 -17.17 14.35
CA GLU A 163 1.89 -16.62 13.18
C GLU A 163 2.43 -17.17 11.86
N ARG A 164 3.74 -17.39 11.73
CA ARG A 164 4.35 -17.99 10.54
C ARG A 164 3.73 -19.31 10.11
N TYR A 165 3.40 -20.16 11.07
CA TYR A 165 2.80 -21.48 10.78
C TYR A 165 1.34 -21.35 10.37
N ARG A 166 0.61 -20.40 10.99
CA ARG A 166 -0.76 -20.06 10.60
C ARG A 166 -0.80 -19.55 9.14
N VAL A 167 0.10 -18.63 8.81
CA VAL A 167 0.22 -18.07 7.45
C VAL A 167 0.58 -19.16 6.44
N TYR A 168 1.59 -19.98 6.76
CA TYR A 168 1.98 -21.10 5.90
C TYR A 168 0.82 -22.04 5.62
N ALA A 169 0.11 -22.46 6.67
CA ALA A 169 -1.02 -23.36 6.55
C ALA A 169 -2.19 -22.74 5.77
N LEU A 170 -2.55 -21.47 6.09
CA LEU A 170 -3.61 -20.74 5.42
C LEU A 170 -3.34 -20.63 3.91
N LEU A 171 -2.14 -20.24 3.53
CA LEU A 171 -1.81 -20.01 2.13
C LEU A 171 -1.77 -21.33 1.34
N ASN A 172 -1.12 -22.38 1.89
CA ASN A 172 -0.87 -23.62 1.14
C ASN A 172 -2.04 -24.62 1.19
N PHE A 173 -2.68 -24.79 2.36
CA PHE A 173 -3.70 -25.85 2.52
C PHE A 173 -5.14 -25.32 2.36
N ILE A 174 -5.36 -24.02 2.45
CA ILE A 174 -6.68 -23.41 2.27
C ILE A 174 -6.67 -22.53 1.03
N GLY A 175 -5.82 -21.52 0.97
CA GLY A 175 -5.83 -20.49 -0.06
C GLY A 175 -5.56 -21.02 -1.45
N LEU A 176 -4.49 -21.79 -1.65
CA LEU A 176 -4.15 -22.36 -2.97
C LEU A 176 -5.23 -23.30 -3.52
N PRO A 177 -5.72 -24.32 -2.77
CA PRO A 177 -6.78 -25.19 -3.26
C PRO A 177 -8.07 -24.41 -3.56
N LEU A 178 -8.46 -23.50 -2.65
CA LEU A 178 -9.69 -22.71 -2.81
C LEU A 178 -9.62 -21.78 -4.03
N THR A 179 -8.49 -21.10 -4.21
CA THR A 179 -8.27 -20.21 -5.36
C THR A 179 -8.27 -20.97 -6.69
N ARG A 180 -7.71 -22.16 -6.72
CA ARG A 180 -7.72 -23.00 -7.93
C ARG A 180 -9.12 -23.52 -8.26
N ALA A 181 -9.90 -23.87 -7.25
CA ALA A 181 -11.26 -24.37 -7.41
C ALA A 181 -12.25 -23.27 -7.80
N LEU A 182 -12.15 -22.09 -7.16
CA LEU A 182 -13.11 -21.00 -7.36
C LEU A 182 -12.70 -19.99 -8.45
N GLY A 183 -11.44 -20.00 -8.90
CA GLY A 183 -10.93 -19.02 -9.87
C GLY A 183 -10.58 -17.65 -9.28
N TYR A 184 -10.65 -17.49 -7.96
CA TYR A 184 -10.22 -16.31 -7.19
C TYR A 184 -10.04 -16.69 -5.71
N MET A 185 -9.37 -15.85 -4.92
CA MET A 185 -9.23 -16.07 -3.47
C MET A 185 -10.31 -15.29 -2.72
N PRO A 186 -11.25 -15.97 -2.05
CA PRO A 186 -12.29 -15.30 -1.26
C PRO A 186 -11.71 -14.63 -0.01
N GLY A 187 -12.01 -13.36 0.20
CA GLY A 187 -11.57 -12.61 1.38
C GLY A 187 -12.07 -13.19 2.71
N LYS A 188 -13.28 -13.77 2.69
CA LYS A 188 -13.88 -14.44 3.85
C LYS A 188 -13.06 -15.62 4.38
N ALA A 189 -12.12 -16.15 3.60
CA ALA A 189 -11.19 -17.18 4.04
C ALA A 189 -10.00 -16.65 4.87
N GLY A 190 -10.06 -15.39 5.34
CA GLY A 190 -9.12 -14.83 6.32
C GLY A 190 -8.19 -13.73 5.80
N LEU A 191 -8.42 -13.20 4.57
CA LEU A 191 -7.57 -12.16 3.98
C LEU A 191 -8.18 -10.75 3.96
N GLY A 192 -9.45 -10.60 4.31
CA GLY A 192 -10.17 -9.33 4.24
C GLY A 192 -11.01 -9.19 2.96
N MET A 193 -10.44 -8.78 1.84
CA MET A 193 -11.15 -8.70 0.56
C MET A 193 -10.82 -9.86 -0.38
N ASP A 194 -11.73 -10.12 -1.33
CA ASP A 194 -11.47 -11.05 -2.42
C ASP A 194 -10.27 -10.58 -3.25
N LEU A 195 -9.45 -11.53 -3.69
CA LEU A 195 -8.30 -11.25 -4.55
C LEU A 195 -8.41 -11.95 -5.90
N PRO A 196 -8.00 -11.30 -6.99
CA PRO A 196 -7.82 -11.96 -8.27
C PRO A 196 -6.91 -13.18 -8.12
N LYS A 197 -7.23 -14.24 -8.88
CA LYS A 197 -6.48 -15.51 -8.84
C LYS A 197 -4.98 -15.29 -9.01
N ASP A 198 -4.58 -14.57 -10.06
CA ASP A 198 -3.17 -14.44 -10.42
C ASP A 198 -2.42 -13.57 -9.39
N ALA A 199 -3.07 -12.56 -8.78
CA ALA A 199 -2.49 -11.77 -7.69
C ALA A 199 -2.22 -12.64 -6.45
N PHE A 200 -3.19 -13.48 -6.06
CA PHE A 200 -3.00 -14.37 -4.92
C PHE A 200 -1.91 -15.43 -5.17
N LEU A 201 -1.91 -16.07 -6.35
CA LEU A 201 -0.90 -17.07 -6.70
C LEU A 201 0.50 -16.47 -6.73
N GLN A 202 0.67 -15.28 -7.29
CA GLN A 202 1.95 -14.57 -7.29
C GLN A 202 2.39 -14.23 -5.87
N TRP A 203 1.49 -13.71 -5.04
CA TRP A 203 1.80 -13.40 -3.64
C TRP A 203 2.27 -14.65 -2.88
N VAL A 204 1.55 -15.77 -3.01
CA VAL A 204 1.97 -17.04 -2.37
C VAL A 204 3.35 -17.48 -2.85
N SER A 205 3.64 -17.37 -4.14
CA SER A 205 4.96 -17.72 -4.67
C SER A 205 6.08 -16.90 -4.03
N TRP A 206 5.86 -15.61 -3.82
CA TRP A 206 6.83 -14.75 -3.13
C TRP A 206 6.97 -15.11 -1.64
N VAL A 207 5.84 -15.31 -0.94
CA VAL A 207 5.84 -15.67 0.50
C VAL A 207 6.60 -16.98 0.75
N MET A 208 6.60 -17.91 -0.19
CA MET A 208 7.34 -19.18 -0.09
C MET A 208 8.82 -19.05 -0.48
N SER A 209 9.26 -17.95 -1.07
CA SER A 209 10.61 -17.74 -1.56
C SER A 209 11.50 -17.05 -0.52
N PRO A 210 12.72 -17.54 -0.23
CA PRO A 210 13.59 -17.00 0.83
C PRO A 210 13.91 -15.51 0.73
N ARG A 211 14.07 -14.99 -0.48
CA ARG A 211 14.28 -13.56 -0.75
C ARG A 211 13.01 -12.87 -1.22
N TYR A 212 11.83 -13.49 -1.00
CA TYR A 212 10.52 -12.96 -1.36
C TYR A 212 10.43 -12.64 -2.87
N LEU A 213 9.97 -11.43 -3.24
CA LEU A 213 9.86 -10.99 -4.63
C LEU A 213 11.22 -10.94 -5.37
N PHE A 214 12.34 -10.82 -4.64
CA PHE A 214 13.69 -10.79 -5.24
C PHE A 214 14.14 -12.12 -5.84
N ASP A 215 13.49 -13.23 -5.50
CA ASP A 215 13.72 -14.54 -6.14
C ASP A 215 12.85 -14.72 -7.40
N SER A 216 11.98 -13.76 -7.71
CA SER A 216 11.17 -13.81 -8.92
C SER A 216 11.97 -13.36 -10.16
N LYS A 217 11.44 -13.69 -11.36
CA LYS A 217 12.03 -13.27 -12.64
C LYS A 217 11.39 -11.95 -13.16
N LEU A 218 10.92 -11.09 -12.27
CA LEU A 218 10.30 -9.83 -12.66
C LEU A 218 11.36 -8.85 -13.16
N GLU A 219 11.23 -8.39 -14.40
CA GLU A 219 12.08 -7.32 -14.95
C GLU A 219 11.98 -6.05 -14.12
N ALA A 220 10.81 -5.77 -13.55
CA ALA A 220 10.57 -4.62 -12.69
C ALA A 220 11.49 -4.53 -11.45
N LEU A 221 12.16 -5.63 -11.06
CA LEU A 221 13.15 -5.60 -9.97
C LEU A 221 14.34 -4.66 -10.25
N GLN A 222 14.65 -4.42 -11.52
CA GLN A 222 15.66 -3.45 -11.94
C GLN A 222 15.35 -2.01 -11.56
N ASN A 223 14.09 -1.71 -11.19
CA ASN A 223 13.68 -0.37 -10.78
C ASN A 223 14.04 -0.02 -9.33
N PHE A 224 14.30 -1.00 -8.47
CA PHE A 224 14.71 -0.74 -7.08
C PHE A 224 15.91 0.21 -6.97
N PRO A 225 17.03 0.01 -7.71
CA PRO A 225 18.17 0.93 -7.69
C PRO A 225 17.87 2.32 -8.29
N ASN A 226 16.79 2.47 -9.06
CA ASN A 226 16.46 3.73 -9.70
C ASN A 226 15.90 4.77 -8.71
N TYR A 227 15.31 4.33 -7.59
CA TYR A 227 14.80 5.23 -6.58
C TYR A 227 15.94 6.03 -5.92
N LYS A 228 15.81 7.35 -5.88
CA LYS A 228 16.83 8.30 -5.38
C LYS A 228 16.31 9.19 -4.25
N GLY A 229 15.00 9.17 -3.99
CA GLY A 229 14.38 9.99 -2.97
C GLY A 229 14.70 9.55 -1.55
N ALA A 230 14.32 10.35 -0.57
CA ALA A 230 14.42 9.95 0.83
C ALA A 230 13.45 8.80 1.13
N LEU A 231 13.92 7.77 1.83
CA LEU A 231 13.11 6.62 2.20
C LEU A 231 13.16 6.38 3.70
N ARG A 232 11.99 6.41 4.34
CA ARG A 232 11.81 6.01 5.74
C ARG A 232 10.88 4.80 5.81
N ALA A 233 11.31 3.74 6.49
CA ALA A 233 10.52 2.55 6.76
C ALA A 233 10.20 2.43 8.25
N LEU A 234 8.92 2.38 8.59
CA LEU A 234 8.44 2.16 9.96
C LEU A 234 8.21 0.67 10.18
N CYS A 235 9.03 0.09 11.05
CA CYS A 235 8.89 -1.27 11.55
C CYS A 235 8.12 -1.20 12.87
N LEU A 236 6.90 -1.73 12.91
CA LEU A 236 6.08 -1.78 14.13
C LEU A 236 6.49 -3.02 14.92
N SER A 237 6.97 -2.84 16.15
CA SER A 237 7.65 -3.92 16.89
C SER A 237 6.77 -5.09 17.26
N ASP A 238 5.45 -4.87 17.31
CA ASP A 238 4.42 -5.86 17.60
C ASP A 238 3.71 -6.39 16.35
N ASP A 239 4.21 -6.03 15.15
CA ASP A 239 3.73 -6.58 13.89
C ASP A 239 4.39 -7.95 13.62
N PRO A 240 3.61 -9.04 13.63
CA PRO A 240 4.19 -10.36 13.42
C PRO A 240 4.66 -10.59 11.98
N TRP A 241 4.17 -9.80 10.99
CA TRP A 241 4.46 -9.95 9.57
C TRP A 241 5.66 -9.12 9.13
N ALA A 242 5.67 -7.83 9.49
CA ALA A 242 6.71 -6.89 9.12
C ALA A 242 7.80 -6.80 10.20
N THR A 243 8.43 -7.95 10.49
CA THR A 243 9.55 -8.01 11.43
C THR A 243 10.74 -7.19 10.92
N ARG A 244 11.60 -6.73 11.83
CA ARG A 244 12.79 -5.94 11.46
C ARG A 244 13.64 -6.61 10.37
N PRO A 245 13.96 -7.92 10.42
CA PRO A 245 14.69 -8.59 9.34
C PRO A 245 13.95 -8.59 8.01
N ALA A 246 12.60 -8.70 8.03
CA ALA A 246 11.80 -8.67 6.81
C ALA A 246 11.77 -7.26 6.17
N VAL A 247 11.73 -6.21 6.99
CA VAL A 247 11.82 -4.82 6.53
C VAL A 247 13.22 -4.54 5.96
N GLU A 248 14.28 -4.97 6.63
CA GLU A 248 15.67 -4.83 6.16
C GLU A 248 15.90 -5.53 4.83
N LEU A 249 15.35 -6.73 4.66
CA LEU A 249 15.44 -7.46 3.40
C LEU A 249 14.76 -6.70 2.25
N LEU A 250 13.58 -6.11 2.46
CA LEU A 250 12.94 -5.27 1.44
C LEU A 250 13.79 -4.03 1.13
N CYS A 251 14.23 -3.33 2.17
CA CYS A 251 15.02 -2.11 2.05
C CYS A 251 16.38 -2.35 1.35
N SER A 252 16.95 -3.55 1.43
CA SER A 252 18.22 -3.90 0.78
C SER A 252 18.16 -3.81 -0.76
N GLY A 253 16.97 -3.82 -1.36
CA GLY A 253 16.81 -3.60 -2.81
C GLY A 253 17.11 -2.17 -3.26
N PHE A 254 16.95 -1.18 -2.39
CA PHE A 254 17.17 0.24 -2.72
C PHE A 254 18.65 0.61 -2.58
N THR A 255 19.48 0.04 -3.44
CA THR A 255 20.96 0.11 -3.35
C THR A 255 21.56 1.49 -3.63
N SER A 256 20.82 2.41 -4.24
CA SER A 256 21.28 3.75 -4.56
C SER A 256 21.09 4.79 -3.46
N ILE A 257 20.43 4.41 -2.38
CA ILE A 257 20.16 5.25 -1.22
C ILE A 257 20.45 4.47 0.06
N LYS A 258 20.43 5.16 1.19
CA LYS A 258 20.45 4.54 2.53
C LYS A 258 19.07 4.70 3.17
N PRO A 259 18.20 3.68 3.13
CA PRO A 259 16.90 3.73 3.78
C PRO A 259 17.03 3.96 5.30
N GLU A 260 16.22 4.86 5.84
CA GLU A 260 16.09 5.05 7.27
C GLU A 260 15.05 4.07 7.82
N ILE A 261 15.45 3.11 8.64
CA ILE A 261 14.53 2.13 9.22
C ILE A 261 14.34 2.44 10.70
N ILE A 262 13.13 2.85 11.07
CA ILE A 262 12.74 3.20 12.44
C ILE A 262 11.88 2.09 13.00
N THR A 263 12.25 1.57 14.18
CA THR A 263 11.39 0.68 14.95
C THR A 263 10.53 1.52 15.89
N VAL A 264 9.21 1.31 15.82
CA VAL A 264 8.22 1.95 16.68
C VAL A 264 7.60 0.89 17.57
N THR A 265 7.59 1.14 18.87
CA THR A 265 6.94 0.26 19.85
C THR A 265 5.56 0.80 20.25
N PRO A 266 4.63 -0.03 20.73
CA PRO A 266 3.37 0.45 21.31
C PRO A 266 3.60 1.46 22.45
N ALA A 267 4.66 1.29 23.25
CA ALA A 267 5.01 2.20 24.34
C ALA A 267 5.33 3.63 23.84
N ASP A 268 5.96 3.76 22.67
CA ASP A 268 6.28 5.07 22.07
C ASP A 268 5.02 5.88 21.72
N THR A 269 3.88 5.22 21.64
CA THR A 269 2.60 5.82 21.25
C THR A 269 1.56 5.83 22.37
N GLY A 270 1.89 5.23 23.51
CA GLY A 270 1.00 5.16 24.67
C GLY A 270 -0.17 4.19 24.52
N VAL A 271 -0.09 3.25 23.56
CA VAL A 271 -1.11 2.20 23.35
C VAL A 271 -0.57 0.82 23.71
N THR A 272 -1.47 -0.15 23.85
CA THR A 272 -1.11 -1.55 24.16
C THR A 272 -0.67 -2.34 22.93
N SER A 273 -1.14 -1.98 21.74
CA SER A 273 -0.79 -2.65 20.48
C SER A 273 -1.01 -1.73 19.28
N ILE A 274 -0.09 -1.79 18.31
CA ILE A 274 -0.21 -1.17 16.99
C ILE A 274 -0.55 -2.25 15.96
N GLY A 275 0.32 -3.25 15.81
CA GLY A 275 0.21 -4.35 14.85
C GLY A 275 0.24 -3.88 13.39
N HIS A 276 0.01 -4.83 12.47
CA HIS A 276 0.18 -4.59 11.03
C HIS A 276 -0.68 -3.45 10.45
N MET A 277 -1.90 -3.27 10.98
CA MET A 277 -2.91 -2.33 10.45
C MET A 277 -3.09 -1.08 11.31
N GLY A 278 -2.56 -1.06 12.53
CA GLY A 278 -2.94 -0.09 13.56
C GLY A 278 -2.45 1.33 13.31
N PHE A 279 -1.35 1.51 12.56
CA PHE A 279 -0.87 2.85 12.22
C PHE A 279 -1.99 3.79 11.74
N PHE A 280 -2.97 3.26 11.01
CA PHE A 280 -4.06 4.05 10.40
C PHE A 280 -5.25 4.30 11.32
N ARG A 281 -5.20 3.87 12.58
CA ARG A 281 -6.24 4.15 13.58
C ARG A 281 -6.12 5.59 14.08
N ALA A 282 -7.27 6.22 14.34
CA ALA A 282 -7.34 7.63 14.75
C ALA A 282 -6.65 7.93 16.10
N GLU A 283 -6.46 6.92 16.96
CA GLU A 283 -5.73 7.04 18.22
C GLU A 283 -4.28 7.47 18.05
N HIS A 284 -3.69 7.23 16.87
CA HIS A 284 -2.31 7.60 16.54
C HIS A 284 -2.16 8.99 15.92
N ARG A 285 -3.24 9.80 15.93
CA ARG A 285 -3.23 11.15 15.33
C ARG A 285 -2.14 12.06 15.89
N ASP A 286 -1.97 12.05 17.20
CA ASP A 286 -1.06 12.96 17.91
C ASP A 286 0.34 12.34 18.12
N THR A 287 0.54 11.13 17.66
CA THR A 287 1.81 10.39 17.72
C THR A 287 2.31 10.06 16.31
N LEU A 288 1.99 8.89 15.79
CA LEU A 288 2.51 8.39 14.50
C LEU A 288 2.12 9.28 13.32
N TRP A 289 0.87 9.77 13.25
CA TRP A 289 0.45 10.60 12.13
C TRP A 289 1.13 11.97 12.14
N ARG A 290 1.34 12.55 13.34
CA ARG A 290 2.08 13.81 13.46
C ARG A 290 3.51 13.65 12.95
N GLY A 291 4.25 12.68 13.45
CA GLY A 291 5.63 12.44 13.01
C GLY A 291 5.72 12.09 11.52
N ALA A 292 4.76 11.32 10.99
CA ALA A 292 4.67 11.02 9.56
C ALA A 292 4.43 12.28 8.72
N ALA A 293 3.49 13.14 9.14
CA ALA A 293 3.17 14.38 8.43
C ALA A 293 4.36 15.35 8.44
N GLU A 294 5.02 15.52 9.59
CA GLU A 294 6.22 16.35 9.72
C GLU A 294 7.33 15.86 8.80
N TRP A 295 7.57 14.56 8.73
CA TRP A 295 8.58 14.00 7.83
C TRP A 295 8.21 14.13 6.35
N ILE A 296 6.94 13.93 5.99
CA ILE A 296 6.44 14.11 4.61
C ILE A 296 6.61 15.55 4.15
N GLN A 297 6.42 16.52 5.05
CA GLN A 297 6.42 17.95 4.75
C GLN A 297 7.77 18.63 5.04
N ALA A 298 8.77 17.89 5.54
CA ALA A 298 10.10 18.48 5.78
C ALA A 298 10.69 19.01 4.46
N GLU A 299 11.24 20.22 4.53
CA GLU A 299 12.03 20.81 3.43
C GLU A 299 13.30 19.99 3.22
N GLU A 300 13.81 19.92 1.96
CA GLU A 300 15.04 19.24 1.61
C GLU A 300 16.27 20.00 2.10
#